data_475af5f28d6d04e4b1598c149ba54d80
#
_entry.id   475af5f28d6d04e4b1598c149ba54d80
#
_cell.length_a   1.000
_cell.length_b   1.000
_cell.length_c   1.000
_cell.angle_alpha   90.00
_cell.angle_beta   90.00
_cell.angle_gamma   90.00
#
_symmetry.space_group_name_H-M   'P 1'
#
loop_
_entity.id
_entity.type
_entity.pdbx_description
1 polymer ?
#
loop_
_entity_poly.entity_id
_entity_poly.type
_entity_poly.pdbx_seq_one_letter_code
_entity_poly.pdbx_strand_id
1 'polypeptide(L)'
;MPTANDISSNIIDALRVTEPTLDTSIGSVIRKIVDAASGSISEAYTDSHLVSYAYDIDSKTGGDLDDFCALFGIARLQAQRATGVVTFSRPSSIATTRTGVVGAGIQVLAMTTPAVYVQTITSAVMAIGQTSIDVPVQALVAGPQGNVAAGTLVNLATAIDGVTICTNSASLAFGTDSESDDQLRSRFKATVFRNLAGTEAMYRAMALQVQADPSDSTSRAVSQVNLIGPKKTWTEQVAVVSGIASTSLTSAAYIYPRSVYVGANISQGQFLTPTTQYTVTINNAVNPATLQIASVGTNMPDGFYDLQFDYVPTYSRNDPLSTRFGAVGANITNRIDLWVNGIVAQTATQACVFTSTSAMRFNTTPNDPLQASRYIKLNGSPPSNNDVFVPLAYGPIISVPASLVIGANTFVLGTHYDIVHQNDAFGYGPTSRYGLVFYVAGSLPVSNTAFSITYTYNSVPASVQNAIESQWRLLGTDMQVHGGKIVQYRYHLAIVFDRTYDQSTVTTNVNTALAAFINGLGFNSAMQVSDLLQVIHNVPGVDNARFLNNTDDGTHYAMEIILPSGATGAVASSGGRAIDVYFDDASYPLFPSTRIIAKARNNFGTP
;
A
#
# COMPACT_ATOMS: atom_id res chain seq x y z
N MET A 1 31.34 20.87 26.86
CA MET A 1 32.73 20.43 26.99
C MET A 1 33.44 21.31 28.01
N PRO A 2 34.28 20.77 28.89
CA PRO A 2 35.05 21.60 29.81
C PRO A 2 36.10 22.38 29.03
N THR A 3 36.16 23.68 29.24
CA THR A 3 37.18 24.54 28.66
C THR A 3 38.52 24.36 29.40
N ALA A 4 39.63 24.78 28.78
CA ALA A 4 40.92 24.75 29.44
C ALA A 4 40.90 25.51 30.79
N ASN A 5 40.13 26.59 30.89
CA ASN A 5 39.92 27.34 32.13
C ASN A 5 39.17 26.55 33.20
N ASP A 6 38.11 25.81 32.81
CA ASP A 6 37.37 24.96 33.75
C ASP A 6 38.25 23.86 34.31
N ILE A 7 39.06 23.23 33.45
CA ILE A 7 40.02 22.18 33.84
C ILE A 7 41.10 22.75 34.76
N SER A 8 41.68 23.89 34.40
CA SER A 8 42.68 24.58 35.21
C SER A 8 42.13 24.93 36.60
N SER A 9 40.90 25.47 36.66
CA SER A 9 40.25 25.80 37.92
C SER A 9 40.03 24.55 38.80
N ASN A 10 39.51 23.45 38.21
CA ASN A 10 39.31 22.21 38.93
C ASN A 10 40.60 21.60 39.50
N ILE A 11 41.69 21.63 38.69
CA ILE A 11 43.02 21.16 39.15
C ILE A 11 43.54 22.02 40.29
N ILE A 12 43.41 23.35 40.18
CA ILE A 12 43.89 24.28 41.22
C ILE A 12 43.08 24.09 42.50
N ASP A 13 41.80 23.94 42.42
CA ASP A 13 40.94 23.71 43.59
C ASP A 13 41.28 22.38 44.28
N ALA A 14 41.55 21.32 43.49
CA ALA A 14 42.05 20.05 44.04
C ALA A 14 43.41 20.17 44.69
N LEU A 15 44.33 20.94 44.09
CA LEU A 15 45.66 21.20 44.66
C LEU A 15 45.56 21.98 45.97
N ARG A 16 44.68 22.97 46.09
CA ARG A 16 44.44 23.75 47.30
C ARG A 16 43.90 22.92 48.44
N VAL A 17 43.12 21.90 48.12
CA VAL A 17 42.60 20.96 49.16
C VAL A 17 43.70 20.05 49.68
N THR A 18 44.61 19.59 48.79
CA THR A 18 45.68 18.64 49.16
C THR A 18 46.87 19.32 49.79
N GLU A 19 47.25 20.51 49.28
CA GLU A 19 48.39 21.30 49.69
C GLU A 19 48.02 22.79 49.82
N PRO A 20 47.41 23.20 50.95
CA PRO A 20 46.92 24.59 51.14
C PRO A 20 48.00 25.68 51.09
N THR A 21 49.30 25.32 51.27
CA THR A 21 50.44 26.25 51.28
C THR A 21 51.01 26.50 49.90
N LEU A 22 50.49 25.82 48.85
CA LEU A 22 50.99 25.92 47.49
C LEU A 22 50.61 27.26 46.84
N ASP A 23 51.56 27.95 46.25
CA ASP A 23 51.27 29.18 45.51
C ASP A 23 50.64 28.88 44.16
N THR A 24 49.32 29.08 44.06
CA THR A 24 48.50 28.92 42.87
C THR A 24 48.10 30.26 42.26
N SER A 25 48.73 31.35 42.62
CA SER A 25 48.45 32.69 42.11
C SER A 25 48.83 32.82 40.63
N ILE A 26 48.16 33.76 39.93
CA ILE A 26 48.44 34.04 38.51
C ILE A 26 49.95 34.48 38.39
N GLY A 27 50.70 33.75 37.54
CA GLY A 27 52.08 33.96 37.29
C GLY A 27 53.04 33.01 38.04
N SER A 28 52.56 32.26 39.04
CA SER A 28 53.36 31.23 39.72
C SER A 28 53.77 30.10 38.76
N VAL A 29 54.85 29.39 39.07
CA VAL A 29 55.29 28.24 38.23
C VAL A 29 54.24 27.15 38.17
N ILE A 30 53.62 26.87 39.31
CA ILE A 30 52.51 25.84 39.38
C ILE A 30 51.36 26.24 38.50
N ARG A 31 50.91 27.50 38.54
CA ARG A 31 49.80 27.96 37.69
C ARG A 31 50.17 27.83 36.22
N LYS A 32 51.34 28.15 35.77
CA LYS A 32 51.76 27.99 34.38
C LYS A 32 51.79 26.54 33.93
N ILE A 33 52.24 25.64 34.79
CA ILE A 33 52.21 24.18 34.49
C ILE A 33 50.79 23.68 34.36
N VAL A 34 49.89 24.06 35.29
CA VAL A 34 48.48 23.67 35.27
C VAL A 34 47.78 24.23 34.02
N ASP A 35 47.99 25.49 33.68
CA ASP A 35 47.39 26.11 32.50
C ASP A 35 47.87 25.44 31.21
N ALA A 36 49.15 25.10 31.08
CA ALA A 36 49.68 24.36 29.94
C ALA A 36 49.11 22.94 29.86
N ALA A 37 49.06 22.22 30.97
CA ALA A 37 48.46 20.88 31.04
C ALA A 37 46.95 20.90 30.72
N SER A 38 46.24 21.92 31.22
CA SER A 38 44.80 22.10 30.98
C SER A 38 44.46 22.33 29.50
N GLY A 39 45.38 23.01 28.76
CA GLY A 39 45.29 23.16 27.31
C GLY A 39 45.29 21.80 26.60
N SER A 40 46.31 20.98 26.87
CA SER A 40 46.45 19.65 26.25
C SER A 40 45.32 18.70 26.66
N ILE A 41 44.85 18.77 27.90
CA ILE A 41 43.72 17.98 28.38
C ILE A 41 42.41 18.42 27.66
N SER A 42 42.21 19.73 27.48
CA SER A 42 41.04 20.24 26.74
C SER A 42 41.04 19.79 25.27
N GLU A 43 42.21 19.77 24.61
CA GLU A 43 42.36 19.19 23.26
C GLU A 43 42.03 17.71 23.25
N ALA A 44 42.53 16.92 24.20
CA ALA A 44 42.20 15.50 24.30
C ALA A 44 40.70 15.22 24.55
N TYR A 45 40.03 16.07 25.35
CA TYR A 45 38.57 16.00 25.50
C TYR A 45 37.86 16.33 24.20
N THR A 46 38.33 17.31 23.44
CA THR A 46 37.77 17.66 22.13
C THR A 46 37.93 16.52 21.13
N ASP A 47 39.11 15.92 21.06
CA ASP A 47 39.36 14.76 20.19
C ASP A 47 38.51 13.55 20.58
N SER A 48 38.43 13.25 21.89
CA SER A 48 37.59 12.17 22.40
C SER A 48 36.10 12.38 22.05
N HIS A 49 35.63 13.62 22.16
CA HIS A 49 34.26 13.96 21.80
C HIS A 49 34.02 13.87 20.30
N LEU A 50 34.98 14.30 19.47
CA LEU A 50 34.88 14.15 18.00
C LEU A 50 34.82 12.68 17.61
N VAL A 51 35.59 11.80 18.25
CA VAL A 51 35.54 10.36 18.03
C VAL A 51 34.15 9.80 18.46
N SER A 52 33.66 10.18 19.64
CA SER A 52 32.33 9.78 20.10
C SER A 52 31.22 10.25 19.15
N TYR A 53 31.31 11.51 18.70
CA TYR A 53 30.38 12.07 17.72
C TYR A 53 30.45 11.36 16.36
N ALA A 54 31.66 10.92 15.96
CA ALA A 54 31.85 10.20 14.71
C ALA A 54 31.08 8.87 14.66
N TYR A 55 30.86 8.22 15.81
CA TYR A 55 30.12 6.95 15.91
C TYR A 55 28.66 7.08 16.35
N ASP A 56 28.21 8.26 16.74
CA ASP A 56 26.85 8.50 17.18
C ASP A 56 25.93 8.87 16.00
N ILE A 57 25.09 7.93 15.59
CA ILE A 57 24.12 8.12 14.51
C ILE A 57 23.04 9.17 14.87
N ASP A 58 22.72 9.32 16.16
CA ASP A 58 21.65 10.21 16.61
C ASP A 58 22.03 11.70 16.49
N SER A 59 23.33 11.99 16.47
CA SER A 59 23.87 13.33 16.32
C SER A 59 24.08 13.75 14.85
N LYS A 60 24.04 12.81 13.88
CA LYS A 60 24.31 13.08 12.47
C LYS A 60 23.07 13.54 11.72
N THR A 61 23.25 14.44 10.75
CA THR A 61 22.18 14.99 9.91
C THR A 61 22.63 15.11 8.46
N GLY A 62 21.69 15.09 7.52
CA GLY A 62 21.94 15.33 6.10
C GLY A 62 23.01 14.40 5.52
N GLY A 63 24.01 14.98 4.85
CA GLY A 63 25.11 14.24 4.20
C GLY A 63 25.94 13.40 5.14
N ASP A 64 26.24 13.89 6.35
CA ASP A 64 27.01 13.15 7.35
C ASP A 64 26.28 11.87 7.81
N LEU A 65 24.94 11.92 7.88
CA LEU A 65 24.12 10.76 8.17
C LEU A 65 24.11 9.77 6.99
N ASP A 66 24.04 10.29 5.77
CA ASP A 66 24.08 9.48 4.55
C ASP A 66 25.41 8.74 4.42
N ASP A 67 26.53 9.44 4.62
CA ASP A 67 27.88 8.86 4.57
C ASP A 67 28.06 7.79 5.65
N PHE A 68 27.57 8.07 6.86
CA PHE A 68 27.62 7.07 7.94
C PHE A 68 26.80 5.82 7.61
N CYS A 69 25.59 5.97 7.12
CA CYS A 69 24.74 4.85 6.73
C CYS A 69 25.32 4.07 5.54
N ALA A 70 26.00 4.75 4.61
CA ALA A 70 26.63 4.14 3.45
C ALA A 70 27.77 3.17 3.83
N LEU A 71 28.47 3.40 4.96
CA LEU A 71 29.47 2.46 5.50
C LEU A 71 28.87 1.08 5.79
N PHE A 72 27.57 1.01 6.06
CA PHE A 72 26.82 -0.23 6.31
C PHE A 72 26.00 -0.69 5.09
N GLY A 73 26.23 -0.08 3.93
CA GLY A 73 25.49 -0.41 2.70
C GLY A 73 24.04 0.12 2.68
N ILE A 74 23.70 1.08 3.54
CA ILE A 74 22.36 1.65 3.64
C ILE A 74 22.38 3.05 3.02
N ALA A 75 21.78 3.19 1.84
CA ALA A 75 21.58 4.48 1.19
C ALA A 75 20.22 5.09 1.55
N ARG A 76 20.13 6.43 1.61
CA ARG A 76 18.87 7.16 1.78
C ARG A 76 17.93 6.84 0.64
N LEU A 77 16.69 6.53 0.98
CA LEU A 77 15.66 6.30 0.00
C LEU A 77 15.27 7.64 -0.64
N GLN A 78 15.43 7.71 -1.96
CA GLN A 78 15.18 8.94 -2.71
C GLN A 78 13.67 9.17 -2.94
N ALA A 79 13.30 10.42 -3.26
CA ALA A 79 11.95 10.75 -3.66
C ALA A 79 11.51 9.91 -4.86
N GLN A 80 10.27 9.43 -4.83
CA GLN A 80 9.69 8.66 -5.94
C GLN A 80 8.89 9.55 -6.87
N ARG A 81 8.89 9.17 -8.13
CA ARG A 81 8.04 9.79 -9.14
C ARG A 81 6.67 9.12 -9.13
N ALA A 82 5.62 9.93 -9.22
CA ALA A 82 4.28 9.39 -9.44
C ALA A 82 4.20 8.69 -10.79
N THR A 83 3.49 7.57 -10.83
CA THR A 83 3.25 6.78 -12.04
C THR A 83 1.76 6.62 -12.28
N GLY A 84 1.40 6.36 -13.53
CA GLY A 84 0.02 6.13 -13.93
C GLY A 84 -0.10 5.87 -15.42
N VAL A 85 -1.30 6.05 -15.95
CA VAL A 85 -1.61 5.80 -17.36
C VAL A 85 -2.31 7.02 -17.93
N VAL A 86 -1.89 7.42 -19.15
CA VAL A 86 -2.56 8.47 -19.94
C VAL A 86 -3.12 7.84 -21.20
N THR A 87 -4.38 8.11 -21.46
CA THR A 87 -5.07 7.76 -22.71
C THR A 87 -4.87 8.88 -23.71
N PHE A 88 -4.23 8.57 -24.81
CA PHE A 88 -4.09 9.47 -25.97
C PHE A 88 -5.17 9.13 -26.99
N SER A 89 -5.87 10.15 -27.48
CA SER A 89 -6.99 9.95 -28.42
C SER A 89 -6.83 10.79 -29.66
N ARG A 90 -7.36 10.26 -30.77
CA ARG A 90 -7.36 10.91 -32.10
C ARG A 90 -8.72 10.81 -32.77
N PRO A 91 -9.08 11.73 -33.66
CA PRO A 91 -10.32 11.67 -34.43
C PRO A 91 -10.39 10.40 -35.29
N SER A 92 -11.59 9.85 -35.46
CA SER A 92 -11.83 8.67 -36.30
C SER A 92 -11.41 8.89 -37.75
N SER A 93 -11.52 10.11 -38.28
CA SER A 93 -11.06 10.47 -39.64
C SER A 93 -9.56 10.27 -39.84
N ILE A 94 -8.75 10.46 -38.81
CA ILE A 94 -7.31 10.21 -38.83
C ILE A 94 -7.03 8.73 -38.56
N ALA A 95 -7.76 8.12 -37.66
CA ALA A 95 -7.60 6.72 -37.27
C ALA A 95 -7.78 5.75 -38.44
N THR A 96 -8.68 6.05 -39.38
CA THR A 96 -8.97 5.21 -40.56
C THR A 96 -7.92 5.32 -41.67
N THR A 97 -7.07 6.34 -41.62
CA THR A 97 -6.13 6.65 -42.74
C THR A 97 -4.70 6.24 -42.43
N ARG A 98 -4.27 6.26 -41.17
CA ARG A 98 -2.87 5.98 -40.82
C ARG A 98 -2.69 5.45 -39.40
N THR A 99 -1.54 4.84 -39.13
CA THR A 99 -1.09 4.50 -37.79
C THR A 99 -0.67 5.78 -37.04
N GLY A 100 -0.80 5.79 -35.73
CA GLY A 100 -0.29 6.83 -34.85
C GLY A 100 0.81 6.28 -33.94
N VAL A 101 1.84 7.06 -33.66
CA VAL A 101 2.92 6.66 -32.76
C VAL A 101 2.99 7.65 -31.61
N VAL A 102 2.80 7.16 -30.41
CA VAL A 102 3.10 7.88 -29.16
C VAL A 102 4.48 7.44 -28.73
N GLY A 103 5.48 8.30 -28.86
CA GLY A 103 6.88 7.98 -28.49
C GLY A 103 7.07 7.92 -26.97
N ALA A 104 8.15 7.30 -26.53
CA ALA A 104 8.64 7.48 -25.16
C ALA A 104 9.17 8.91 -24.96
N GLY A 105 9.05 9.46 -23.75
CA GLY A 105 9.51 10.82 -23.42
C GLY A 105 8.54 11.94 -23.83
N ILE A 106 7.37 11.62 -24.36
CA ILE A 106 6.32 12.62 -24.66
C ILE A 106 5.80 13.22 -23.35
N GLN A 107 5.80 14.55 -23.30
CA GLN A 107 5.38 15.27 -22.11
C GLN A 107 3.91 15.69 -22.18
N VAL A 108 3.22 15.45 -21.07
CA VAL A 108 1.84 15.86 -20.82
C VAL A 108 1.81 16.74 -19.57
N LEU A 109 1.02 17.78 -19.59
CA LEU A 109 0.90 18.76 -18.54
C LEU A 109 -0.42 18.57 -17.76
N ALA A 110 -0.32 18.48 -16.44
CA ALA A 110 -1.46 18.60 -15.55
C ALA A 110 -1.77 20.07 -15.27
N MET A 111 -3.04 20.42 -15.32
CA MET A 111 -3.55 21.76 -14.96
C MET A 111 -3.67 21.89 -13.43
N THR A 112 -2.54 21.83 -12.74
CA THR A 112 -2.44 21.98 -11.28
C THR A 112 -1.61 23.22 -10.95
N THR A 113 -1.68 23.70 -9.71
CA THR A 113 -0.83 24.79 -9.22
C THR A 113 0.01 24.30 -8.04
N PRO A 114 1.33 24.11 -8.19
CA PRO A 114 2.13 24.29 -9.41
C PRO A 114 1.83 23.27 -10.51
N ALA A 115 2.16 23.62 -11.76
CA ALA A 115 1.97 22.75 -12.90
C ALA A 115 2.85 21.50 -12.82
N VAL A 116 2.26 20.33 -13.06
CA VAL A 116 2.96 19.03 -13.02
C VAL A 116 3.14 18.49 -14.44
N TYR A 117 4.38 18.19 -14.77
CA TYR A 117 4.73 17.56 -16.04
C TYR A 117 4.93 16.05 -15.83
N VAL A 118 4.34 15.27 -16.73
CA VAL A 118 4.54 13.83 -16.81
C VAL A 118 5.08 13.45 -18.17
N GLN A 119 5.80 12.36 -18.26
CA GLN A 119 6.35 11.85 -19.52
C GLN A 119 5.95 10.39 -19.72
N THR A 120 5.77 9.99 -20.99
CA THR A 120 5.55 8.59 -21.36
C THR A 120 6.83 7.79 -21.14
N ILE A 121 6.68 6.60 -20.52
CA ILE A 121 7.81 5.70 -20.23
C ILE A 121 8.15 4.85 -21.47
N THR A 122 7.13 4.39 -22.17
CA THR A 122 7.28 3.51 -23.33
C THR A 122 6.62 4.10 -24.56
N SER A 123 7.09 3.69 -25.74
CA SER A 123 6.40 4.02 -26.99
C SER A 123 5.23 3.06 -27.22
N ALA A 124 4.15 3.58 -27.81
CA ALA A 124 2.99 2.80 -28.19
C ALA A 124 2.50 3.18 -29.57
N VAL A 125 1.94 2.23 -30.32
CA VAL A 125 1.48 2.42 -31.69
C VAL A 125 -0.03 2.19 -31.75
N MET A 126 -0.77 3.22 -32.17
CA MET A 126 -2.18 3.10 -32.52
C MET A 126 -2.32 2.52 -33.92
N ALA A 127 -2.91 1.33 -34.02
CA ALA A 127 -3.20 0.69 -35.32
C ALA A 127 -4.25 1.48 -36.12
N ILE A 128 -4.32 1.24 -37.43
CA ILE A 128 -5.40 1.77 -38.27
C ILE A 128 -6.76 1.32 -37.69
N GLY A 129 -7.67 2.26 -37.56
CA GLY A 129 -8.99 2.05 -36.93
C GLY A 129 -9.03 2.29 -35.42
N GLN A 130 -7.91 2.32 -34.75
CA GLN A 130 -7.83 2.58 -33.30
C GLN A 130 -7.87 4.09 -33.02
N THR A 131 -8.81 4.53 -32.21
CA THR A 131 -9.02 5.95 -31.86
C THR A 131 -8.35 6.38 -30.58
N SER A 132 -7.96 5.45 -29.71
CA SER A 132 -7.29 5.74 -28.43
C SER A 132 -6.29 4.66 -28.07
N ILE A 133 -5.30 5.04 -27.23
CA ILE A 133 -4.30 4.12 -26.69
C ILE A 133 -3.90 4.57 -25.29
N ASP A 134 -3.74 3.62 -24.41
CA ASP A 134 -3.26 3.83 -23.05
C ASP A 134 -1.75 3.66 -23.01
N VAL A 135 -1.06 4.66 -22.45
CA VAL A 135 0.40 4.65 -22.37
C VAL A 135 0.82 4.93 -20.92
N PRO A 136 1.69 4.12 -20.34
CA PRO A 136 2.21 4.36 -19.00
C PRO A 136 3.07 5.63 -18.97
N VAL A 137 2.87 6.42 -17.91
CA VAL A 137 3.56 7.70 -17.70
C VAL A 137 4.15 7.77 -16.31
N GLN A 138 5.17 8.62 -16.15
CA GLN A 138 5.73 8.99 -14.87
C GLN A 138 5.87 10.51 -14.75
N ALA A 139 5.79 11.04 -13.53
CA ALA A 139 6.05 12.45 -13.28
C ALA A 139 7.52 12.80 -13.59
N LEU A 140 7.77 13.99 -14.13
CA LEU A 140 9.14 14.45 -14.39
C LEU A 140 9.91 14.70 -13.10
N VAL A 141 9.20 15.18 -12.08
CA VAL A 141 9.78 15.49 -10.77
C VAL A 141 9.30 14.45 -9.78
N ALA A 142 10.24 13.92 -9.00
CA ALA A 142 9.91 13.03 -7.90
C ALA A 142 9.27 13.83 -6.75
N GLY A 143 8.40 13.18 -6.00
CA GLY A 143 7.71 13.78 -4.87
C GLY A 143 6.19 13.64 -4.93
N PRO A 144 5.50 13.91 -3.83
CA PRO A 144 4.04 13.77 -3.74
C PRO A 144 3.29 14.75 -4.65
N GLN A 145 3.93 15.86 -5.07
CA GLN A 145 3.36 16.80 -6.04
C GLN A 145 3.09 16.16 -7.42
N GLY A 146 3.75 15.04 -7.73
CA GLY A 146 3.47 14.25 -8.92
C GLY A 146 2.16 13.46 -8.86
N ASN A 147 1.57 13.30 -7.69
CA ASN A 147 0.29 12.61 -7.51
C ASN A 147 -0.86 13.52 -7.96
N VAL A 148 -1.30 13.35 -9.18
CA VAL A 148 -2.35 14.18 -9.78
C VAL A 148 -3.65 13.40 -9.91
N ALA A 149 -4.78 14.08 -9.73
CA ALA A 149 -6.11 13.48 -9.82
C ALA A 149 -6.45 13.01 -11.24
N ALA A 150 -7.43 12.13 -11.36
CA ALA A 150 -7.97 11.72 -12.63
C ALA A 150 -8.52 12.92 -13.41
N GLY A 151 -8.35 12.92 -14.74
CA GLY A 151 -8.86 13.97 -15.63
C GLY A 151 -8.08 15.29 -15.60
N THR A 152 -6.93 15.36 -14.91
CA THR A 152 -6.13 16.61 -14.83
C THR A 152 -5.05 16.70 -15.91
N LEU A 153 -4.62 15.59 -16.49
CA LEU A 153 -3.64 15.52 -17.57
C LEU A 153 -4.32 15.71 -18.91
N VAL A 154 -4.55 16.95 -19.30
CA VAL A 154 -5.36 17.26 -20.48
C VAL A 154 -4.59 18.04 -21.57
N ASN A 155 -3.39 18.52 -21.25
CA ASN A 155 -2.59 19.31 -22.18
C ASN A 155 -1.35 18.55 -22.64
N LEU A 156 -1.19 18.41 -23.96
CA LEU A 156 0.03 17.91 -24.58
C LEU A 156 1.09 19.02 -24.57
N ALA A 157 2.14 18.86 -23.77
CA ALA A 157 3.30 19.74 -23.80
C ALA A 157 4.19 19.44 -25.02
N THR A 158 4.19 18.19 -25.50
CA THR A 158 4.84 17.77 -26.72
C THR A 158 3.78 17.38 -27.74
N ALA A 159 3.74 18.06 -28.88
CA ALA A 159 2.79 17.74 -29.94
C ALA A 159 3.05 16.34 -30.53
N ILE A 160 1.98 15.56 -30.69
CA ILE A 160 2.02 14.23 -31.31
C ILE A 160 1.18 14.29 -32.61
N ASP A 161 1.75 13.81 -33.69
CA ASP A 161 1.05 13.84 -34.98
C ASP A 161 -0.26 13.04 -34.94
N GLY A 162 -1.36 13.73 -35.20
CA GLY A 162 -2.70 13.16 -35.26
C GLY A 162 -3.38 12.95 -33.90
N VAL A 163 -2.71 13.11 -32.76
CA VAL A 163 -3.30 13.05 -31.42
C VAL A 163 -3.81 14.43 -31.01
N THR A 164 -5.07 14.52 -30.63
CA THR A 164 -5.71 15.81 -30.31
C THR A 164 -6.10 15.92 -28.84
N ILE A 165 -6.26 14.80 -28.15
CA ILE A 165 -6.73 14.76 -26.77
C ILE A 165 -5.85 13.79 -25.99
N CYS A 166 -5.51 14.16 -24.77
CA CYS A 166 -4.95 13.26 -23.77
C CYS A 166 -5.75 13.39 -22.47
N THR A 167 -5.87 12.31 -21.73
CA THR A 167 -6.51 12.32 -20.41
C THR A 167 -6.01 11.14 -19.59
N ASN A 168 -5.97 11.31 -18.27
CA ASN A 168 -5.77 10.20 -17.35
C ASN A 168 -7.11 9.81 -16.73
N SER A 169 -7.58 8.62 -17.03
CA SER A 169 -8.84 8.09 -16.46
C SER A 169 -8.72 7.77 -14.96
N ALA A 170 -7.51 7.51 -14.48
CA ALA A 170 -7.19 7.27 -13.08
C ALA A 170 -6.16 8.31 -12.59
N SER A 171 -6.08 8.51 -11.27
CA SER A 171 -5.06 9.37 -10.66
C SER A 171 -3.65 8.77 -10.86
N LEU A 172 -2.65 9.64 -11.02
CA LEU A 172 -1.26 9.24 -10.82
C LEU A 172 -0.98 9.19 -9.32
N ALA A 173 -0.25 8.18 -8.90
CA ALA A 173 0.05 7.90 -7.50
C ALA A 173 1.49 7.43 -7.30
N PHE A 174 1.84 7.16 -6.02
CA PHE A 174 3.14 6.63 -5.58
C PHE A 174 4.30 7.63 -5.63
N GLY A 175 4.04 8.89 -5.95
CA GLY A 175 5.01 9.95 -5.72
C GLY A 175 5.22 10.17 -4.22
N THR A 176 6.45 10.08 -3.74
CA THR A 176 6.81 10.29 -2.33
C THR A 176 8.04 11.17 -2.22
N ASP A 177 8.16 11.89 -1.10
CA ASP A 177 9.38 12.61 -0.78
C ASP A 177 10.54 11.66 -0.49
N SER A 178 11.76 12.19 -0.52
CA SER A 178 12.92 11.49 -0.01
C SER A 178 12.77 11.20 1.48
N GLU A 179 13.40 10.12 1.90
CA GLU A 179 13.44 9.72 3.30
C GLU A 179 14.03 10.84 4.17
N SER A 180 13.34 11.21 5.25
CA SER A 180 13.86 12.18 6.21
C SER A 180 15.00 11.57 7.04
N ASP A 181 15.79 12.42 7.72
CA ASP A 181 16.86 11.97 8.62
C ASP A 181 16.34 11.02 9.71
N ASP A 182 15.17 11.30 10.28
CA ASP A 182 14.57 10.45 11.30
C ASP A 182 14.11 9.09 10.76
N GLN A 183 13.59 9.08 9.55
CA GLN A 183 13.19 7.83 8.87
C GLN A 183 14.44 6.99 8.53
N LEU A 184 15.48 7.60 7.96
CA LEU A 184 16.75 6.92 7.66
C LEU A 184 17.40 6.36 8.93
N ARG A 185 17.44 7.15 10.00
CA ARG A 185 17.98 6.75 11.30
C ARG A 185 17.19 5.57 11.90
N SER A 186 15.87 5.62 11.83
CA SER A 186 14.99 4.54 12.28
C SER A 186 15.20 3.26 11.47
N ARG A 187 15.30 3.37 10.14
CA ARG A 187 15.55 2.25 9.24
C ARG A 187 16.95 1.67 9.45
N PHE A 188 17.97 2.52 9.63
CA PHE A 188 19.32 2.08 9.97
C PHE A 188 19.32 1.24 11.25
N LYS A 189 18.73 1.77 12.34
CA LYS A 189 18.62 1.05 13.61
C LYS A 189 17.87 -0.26 13.46
N ALA A 190 16.78 -0.27 12.68
CA ALA A 190 16.03 -1.48 12.38
C ALA A 190 16.85 -2.50 11.57
N THR A 191 17.68 -2.03 10.65
CA THR A 191 18.46 -2.92 9.77
C THR A 191 19.73 -3.44 10.46
N VAL A 192 20.48 -2.58 11.14
CA VAL A 192 21.78 -2.94 11.70
C VAL A 192 21.65 -3.59 13.08
N PHE A 193 20.79 -3.06 13.93
CA PHE A 193 20.66 -3.53 15.31
C PHE A 193 19.57 -4.60 15.52
N ARG A 194 18.63 -4.73 14.59
CA ARG A 194 17.57 -5.73 14.64
C ARG A 194 17.67 -6.78 13.55
N ASN A 195 18.82 -6.89 12.90
CA ASN A 195 19.03 -7.75 11.73
C ASN A 195 19.10 -9.24 12.10
N LEU A 196 18.08 -9.73 12.78
CA LEU A 196 17.81 -11.14 12.87
C LEU A 196 16.99 -11.52 11.62
N ALA A 197 17.57 -12.37 10.78
CA ALA A 197 16.89 -12.91 9.62
C ALA A 197 15.50 -13.44 10.02
N GLY A 198 14.46 -13.05 9.25
CA GLY A 198 13.08 -13.47 9.50
C GLY A 198 12.25 -12.57 10.41
N THR A 199 12.75 -11.39 10.79
CA THR A 199 11.93 -10.41 11.48
C THR A 199 11.03 -9.63 10.51
N GLU A 200 9.89 -9.13 10.98
CA GLU A 200 9.01 -8.25 10.21
C GLU A 200 9.76 -7.03 9.66
N ALA A 201 10.60 -6.40 10.51
CA ALA A 201 11.39 -5.24 10.14
C ALA A 201 12.31 -5.50 8.95
N MET A 202 12.93 -6.70 8.91
CA MET A 202 13.79 -7.10 7.79
C MET A 202 12.99 -7.24 6.49
N TYR A 203 11.91 -8.02 6.50
CA TYR A 203 11.10 -8.23 5.29
C TYR A 203 10.51 -6.93 4.77
N ARG A 204 10.06 -6.04 5.66
CA ARG A 204 9.58 -4.70 5.32
C ARG A 204 10.68 -3.85 4.68
N ALA A 205 11.88 -3.84 5.26
CA ALA A 205 13.02 -3.10 4.72
C ALA A 205 13.44 -3.63 3.34
N MET A 206 13.46 -4.93 3.15
CA MET A 206 13.78 -5.57 1.87
C MET A 206 12.78 -5.21 0.77
N ALA A 207 11.49 -5.26 1.07
CA ALA A 207 10.45 -4.88 0.11
C ALA A 207 10.54 -3.42 -0.32
N LEU A 208 10.85 -2.52 0.62
CA LEU A 208 11.02 -1.09 0.36
C LEU A 208 12.28 -0.73 -0.45
N GLN A 209 13.26 -1.64 -0.53
CA GLN A 209 14.49 -1.43 -1.30
C GLN A 209 14.37 -1.87 -2.77
N VAL A 210 13.27 -2.54 -3.14
CA VAL A 210 13.08 -2.99 -4.52
C VAL A 210 12.90 -1.79 -5.46
N GLN A 211 13.75 -1.73 -6.48
CA GLN A 211 13.75 -0.66 -7.47
C GLN A 211 12.62 -0.82 -8.49
N ALA A 212 12.05 0.30 -8.92
CA ALA A 212 11.08 0.33 -10.03
C ALA A 212 11.78 0.20 -11.38
N ASP A 213 12.96 0.81 -11.51
CA ASP A 213 13.85 0.72 -12.66
C ASP A 213 15.22 0.23 -12.19
N PRO A 214 15.69 -0.94 -12.64
CA PRO A 214 17.01 -1.46 -12.26
C PRO A 214 18.19 -0.56 -12.68
N SER A 215 17.99 0.31 -13.67
CA SER A 215 19.00 1.26 -14.12
C SER A 215 19.07 2.54 -13.28
N ASP A 216 18.04 2.82 -12.49
CA ASP A 216 17.95 3.97 -11.58
C ASP A 216 17.94 3.50 -10.12
N SER A 217 19.09 3.60 -9.45
CA SER A 217 19.26 3.20 -8.05
C SER A 217 18.41 4.02 -7.08
N THR A 218 17.84 5.13 -7.53
CA THR A 218 16.99 6.02 -6.72
C THR A 218 15.50 5.72 -6.87
N SER A 219 15.12 4.92 -7.88
CA SER A 219 13.72 4.53 -8.11
C SER A 219 13.26 3.50 -7.08
N ARG A 220 12.03 3.64 -6.60
CA ARG A 220 11.39 2.66 -5.70
C ARG A 220 10.16 2.07 -6.35
N ALA A 221 10.03 0.76 -6.24
CA ALA A 221 8.81 0.06 -6.68
C ALA A 221 7.72 0.07 -5.60
N VAL A 222 8.10 0.17 -4.34
CA VAL A 222 7.20 0.01 -3.17
C VAL A 222 7.37 1.20 -2.24
N SER A 223 6.28 1.79 -1.77
CA SER A 223 6.28 2.86 -0.74
C SER A 223 5.66 2.42 0.58
N GLN A 224 4.81 1.41 0.56
CA GLN A 224 4.13 0.90 1.75
C GLN A 224 4.08 -0.63 1.73
N VAL A 225 4.19 -1.22 2.90
CA VAL A 225 4.24 -2.67 3.08
C VAL A 225 3.41 -3.05 4.29
N ASN A 226 2.58 -4.08 4.14
CA ASN A 226 1.92 -4.74 5.25
C ASN A 226 2.33 -6.22 5.28
N LEU A 227 2.84 -6.67 6.41
CA LEU A 227 3.27 -8.05 6.61
C LEU A 227 2.32 -8.73 7.57
N ILE A 228 1.73 -9.82 7.10
CA ILE A 228 0.87 -10.69 7.89
C ILE A 228 1.65 -11.98 8.13
N GLY A 229 2.16 -12.12 9.36
CA GLY A 229 2.88 -13.32 9.76
C GLY A 229 1.97 -14.53 9.93
N PRO A 230 2.54 -15.69 10.27
CA PRO A 230 1.75 -16.86 10.61
C PRO A 230 0.89 -16.64 11.85
N LYS A 231 1.27 -15.67 12.70
CA LYS A 231 0.54 -15.29 13.90
C LYS A 231 -0.41 -14.13 13.58
N LYS A 232 -1.71 -14.35 13.82
CA LYS A 232 -2.75 -13.31 13.77
C LYS A 232 -3.40 -13.16 15.13
N THR A 233 -3.92 -11.97 15.41
CA THR A 233 -4.74 -11.72 16.60
C THR A 233 -6.21 -11.78 16.21
N TRP A 234 -6.99 -12.54 16.95
CA TRP A 234 -8.43 -12.61 16.83
C TRP A 234 -9.08 -11.89 18.01
N THR A 235 -10.09 -11.08 17.74
CA THR A 235 -10.89 -10.40 18.75
C THR A 235 -12.37 -10.61 18.44
N GLU A 236 -13.12 -11.08 19.40
CA GLU A 236 -14.57 -11.31 19.28
C GLU A 236 -15.26 -11.09 20.61
N GLN A 237 -16.56 -10.84 20.57
CA GLN A 237 -17.41 -10.86 21.75
C GLN A 237 -18.06 -12.23 21.89
N VAL A 238 -17.80 -12.89 23.00
CA VAL A 238 -18.34 -14.24 23.29
C VAL A 238 -19.40 -14.18 24.37
N ALA A 239 -20.47 -14.98 24.20
CA ALA A 239 -21.49 -15.16 25.21
C ALA A 239 -21.06 -16.28 26.17
N VAL A 240 -20.98 -15.97 27.45
CA VAL A 240 -20.83 -16.95 28.53
C VAL A 240 -22.22 -17.42 28.90
N VAL A 241 -22.46 -18.72 28.78
CA VAL A 241 -23.72 -19.37 29.15
C VAL A 241 -23.41 -20.55 30.07
N SER A 242 -24.01 -20.58 31.25
CA SER A 242 -23.71 -21.59 32.26
C SER A 242 -22.21 -21.69 32.60
N GLY A 243 -21.55 -20.52 32.63
CA GLY A 243 -20.14 -20.40 32.94
C GLY A 243 -19.15 -20.84 31.84
N ILE A 244 -19.62 -21.09 30.60
CA ILE A 244 -18.78 -21.57 29.49
C ILE A 244 -18.96 -20.66 28.29
N ALA A 245 -17.85 -20.37 27.59
CA ALA A 245 -17.85 -19.75 26.25
C ALA A 245 -16.82 -20.42 25.35
N SER A 246 -17.06 -20.37 24.05
CA SER A 246 -16.15 -20.90 23.03
C SER A 246 -15.94 -19.86 21.93
N THR A 247 -14.78 -19.88 21.29
CA THR A 247 -14.52 -19.02 20.14
C THR A 247 -15.37 -19.43 18.94
N SER A 248 -15.80 -18.45 18.16
CA SER A 248 -16.44 -18.66 16.87
C SER A 248 -15.44 -18.94 15.74
N LEU A 249 -14.15 -18.77 15.99
CA LEU A 249 -13.11 -18.96 14.98
C LEU A 249 -12.96 -20.43 14.59
N THR A 250 -13.20 -20.73 13.30
CA THR A 250 -13.15 -22.08 12.73
C THR A 250 -11.97 -22.32 11.80
N SER A 251 -11.05 -21.35 11.70
CA SER A 251 -9.91 -21.39 10.78
C SER A 251 -8.54 -21.34 11.45
N ALA A 252 -8.45 -21.70 12.74
CA ALA A 252 -7.20 -21.76 13.47
C ALA A 252 -6.50 -23.12 13.29
N ALA A 253 -5.24 -23.12 12.86
CA ALA A 253 -4.39 -24.29 12.88
C ALA A 253 -3.74 -24.50 14.26
N TYR A 254 -3.46 -23.41 14.94
CA TYR A 254 -2.85 -23.41 16.28
C TYR A 254 -3.28 -22.14 17.02
N ILE A 255 -3.59 -22.26 18.31
CA ILE A 255 -3.90 -21.14 19.19
C ILE A 255 -2.80 -21.04 20.26
N TYR A 256 -2.24 -19.84 20.44
CA TYR A 256 -1.18 -19.59 21.41
C TYR A 256 -1.74 -19.52 22.84
N PRO A 257 -1.41 -20.47 23.74
CA PRO A 257 -2.04 -20.54 25.06
C PRO A 257 -1.80 -19.31 25.96
N ARG A 258 -0.67 -18.64 25.77
CA ARG A 258 -0.27 -17.49 26.60
C ARG A 258 -0.80 -16.15 26.10
N SER A 259 -1.50 -16.14 24.97
CA SER A 259 -2.01 -14.92 24.35
C SER A 259 -3.50 -14.70 24.56
N VAL A 260 -4.16 -15.55 25.34
CA VAL A 260 -5.61 -15.49 25.55
C VAL A 260 -5.93 -14.50 26.64
N TYR A 261 -6.68 -13.46 26.27
CA TYR A 261 -7.17 -12.41 27.16
C TYR A 261 -8.69 -12.40 27.11
N VAL A 262 -9.29 -12.26 28.29
CA VAL A 262 -10.74 -12.15 28.45
C VAL A 262 -11.04 -10.93 29.32
N GLY A 263 -12.04 -10.16 28.96
CA GLY A 263 -12.41 -8.99 29.74
C GLY A 263 -13.81 -8.48 29.43
N ALA A 264 -14.32 -7.64 30.33
CA ALA A 264 -15.60 -6.96 30.12
C ALA A 264 -15.46 -5.88 29.00
N ASN A 265 -14.29 -5.28 28.89
CA ASN A 265 -13.93 -4.34 27.81
C ASN A 265 -12.41 -4.29 27.69
N ILE A 266 -11.87 -5.11 26.79
CA ILE A 266 -10.42 -5.23 26.57
C ILE A 266 -9.84 -3.93 26.02
N SER A 267 -10.55 -3.21 25.15
CA SER A 267 -10.10 -1.95 24.58
C SER A 267 -9.94 -0.83 25.62
N GLN A 268 -10.63 -0.92 26.74
CA GLN A 268 -10.52 0.00 27.89
C GLN A 268 -9.63 -0.55 29.02
N GLY A 269 -8.92 -1.65 28.79
CA GLY A 269 -8.04 -2.25 29.79
C GLY A 269 -8.74 -3.01 30.91
N GLN A 270 -9.99 -3.41 30.74
CA GLN A 270 -10.76 -4.17 31.71
C GLN A 270 -10.59 -5.68 31.49
N PHE A 271 -9.48 -6.21 31.98
CA PHE A 271 -9.14 -7.63 31.88
C PHE A 271 -9.59 -8.42 33.10
N LEU A 272 -10.01 -9.67 32.90
CA LEU A 272 -10.18 -10.67 33.91
C LEU A 272 -8.86 -11.37 34.24
N THR A 273 -8.71 -11.90 35.46
CA THR A 273 -7.49 -12.58 35.89
C THR A 273 -7.56 -14.07 35.53
N PRO A 274 -6.66 -14.59 34.70
CA PRO A 274 -6.58 -16.01 34.39
C PRO A 274 -6.38 -16.85 35.65
N THR A 275 -6.88 -18.08 35.65
CA THR A 275 -6.84 -19.07 36.74
C THR A 275 -7.63 -18.71 38.00
N THR A 276 -7.89 -17.43 38.25
CA THR A 276 -8.67 -16.96 39.41
C THR A 276 -10.13 -16.71 39.04
N GLN A 277 -10.37 -16.09 37.89
CA GLN A 277 -11.73 -15.76 37.42
C GLN A 277 -12.18 -16.67 36.29
N TYR A 278 -11.25 -17.12 35.44
CA TYR A 278 -11.54 -18.04 34.34
C TYR A 278 -10.37 -19.00 34.08
N THR A 279 -10.68 -20.12 33.44
CA THR A 279 -9.69 -21.06 32.90
C THR A 279 -9.85 -21.16 31.41
N VAL A 280 -8.76 -21.47 30.72
CA VAL A 280 -8.72 -21.63 29.26
C VAL A 280 -8.35 -23.06 28.90
N THR A 281 -9.16 -23.70 28.08
CA THR A 281 -8.88 -24.99 27.49
C THR A 281 -8.67 -24.85 26.00
N ILE A 282 -7.49 -25.18 25.51
CA ILE A 282 -7.13 -25.14 24.07
C ILE A 282 -6.83 -26.57 23.60
N ASN A 283 -7.45 -26.96 22.50
CA ASN A 283 -7.13 -28.20 21.83
C ASN A 283 -6.50 -27.90 20.45
N ASN A 284 -5.18 -27.92 20.41
CA ASN A 284 -4.39 -27.77 19.18
C ASN A 284 -4.13 -29.11 18.45
N ALA A 285 -4.62 -30.22 18.99
CA ALA A 285 -4.50 -31.53 18.34
C ALA A 285 -5.58 -31.77 17.28
N VAL A 286 -6.62 -30.94 17.24
CA VAL A 286 -7.69 -30.98 16.24
C VAL A 286 -7.49 -29.85 15.23
N ASN A 287 -8.04 -30.03 14.03
CA ASN A 287 -8.02 -29.01 13.00
C ASN A 287 -9.45 -28.80 12.46
N PRO A 288 -10.04 -27.61 12.66
CA PRO A 288 -9.46 -26.43 13.30
C PRO A 288 -9.23 -26.60 14.81
N ALA A 289 -8.22 -25.90 15.35
CA ALA A 289 -7.96 -25.83 16.77
C ALA A 289 -9.15 -25.16 17.50
N THR A 290 -9.45 -25.62 18.69
CA THR A 290 -10.58 -25.10 19.48
C THR A 290 -10.12 -24.41 20.76
N LEU A 291 -10.83 -23.36 21.17
CA LEU A 291 -10.63 -22.63 22.41
C LEU A 291 -11.94 -22.56 23.18
N GLN A 292 -11.89 -22.92 24.44
CA GLN A 292 -12.98 -22.80 25.37
C GLN A 292 -12.54 -22.08 26.64
N ILE A 293 -13.39 -21.22 27.16
CA ILE A 293 -13.22 -20.50 28.41
C ILE A 293 -14.24 -21.04 29.39
N ALA A 294 -13.83 -21.28 30.64
CA ALA A 294 -14.73 -21.68 31.71
C ALA A 294 -14.55 -20.78 32.93
N SER A 295 -15.67 -20.36 33.53
CA SER A 295 -15.69 -19.60 34.78
C SER A 295 -15.11 -20.41 35.94
N VAL A 296 -14.35 -19.78 36.80
CA VAL A 296 -13.94 -20.36 38.09
C VAL A 296 -14.99 -20.00 39.16
N GLY A 297 -15.81 -20.94 39.49
CA GLY A 297 -16.96 -20.71 40.38
C GLY A 297 -17.96 -19.74 39.74
N THR A 298 -18.36 -18.71 40.47
CA THR A 298 -19.28 -17.66 40.02
C THR A 298 -18.57 -16.36 39.58
N ASN A 299 -17.24 -16.41 39.40
CA ASN A 299 -16.44 -15.21 39.17
C ASN A 299 -16.59 -14.61 37.76
N MET A 300 -17.19 -15.37 36.85
CA MET A 300 -17.53 -14.93 35.50
C MET A 300 -19.02 -15.24 35.25
N PRO A 301 -19.93 -14.34 35.62
CA PRO A 301 -21.37 -14.52 35.41
C PRO A 301 -21.72 -14.66 33.92
N ASP A 302 -22.88 -15.26 33.64
CA ASP A 302 -23.43 -15.32 32.31
C ASP A 302 -23.59 -13.90 31.73
N GLY A 303 -23.11 -13.69 30.51
CA GLY A 303 -23.07 -12.39 29.87
C GLY A 303 -22.13 -12.35 28.66
N PHE A 304 -21.88 -11.16 28.14
CA PHE A 304 -20.97 -10.96 27.01
C PHE A 304 -19.61 -10.47 27.48
N TYR A 305 -18.56 -11.09 26.97
CA TYR A 305 -17.17 -10.76 27.25
C TYR A 305 -16.37 -10.63 25.97
N ASP A 306 -15.42 -9.70 25.97
CA ASP A 306 -14.46 -9.59 24.90
C ASP A 306 -13.39 -10.67 25.05
N LEU A 307 -13.14 -11.41 23.99
CA LEU A 307 -12.12 -12.44 23.90
C LEU A 307 -11.09 -12.02 22.85
N GLN A 308 -9.82 -12.02 23.23
CA GLN A 308 -8.71 -11.77 22.32
C GLN A 308 -7.66 -12.87 22.48
N PHE A 309 -7.14 -13.37 21.36
CA PHE A 309 -6.04 -14.33 21.36
C PHE A 309 -5.28 -14.33 20.04
N ASP A 310 -4.05 -14.81 20.09
CA ASP A 310 -3.24 -15.01 18.91
C ASP A 310 -3.36 -16.44 18.39
N TYR A 311 -3.41 -16.58 17.07
CA TYR A 311 -3.55 -17.88 16.42
C TYR A 311 -2.76 -17.93 15.12
N VAL A 312 -2.49 -19.14 14.65
CA VAL A 312 -1.99 -19.41 13.30
C VAL A 312 -3.16 -19.81 12.43
N PRO A 313 -3.49 -19.08 11.36
CA PRO A 313 -4.61 -19.42 10.49
C PRO A 313 -4.34 -20.71 9.70
N THR A 314 -5.41 -21.44 9.42
CA THR A 314 -5.38 -22.58 8.51
C THR A 314 -5.48 -22.09 7.07
N TYR A 315 -4.49 -22.40 6.26
CA TYR A 315 -4.52 -22.17 4.82
C TYR A 315 -4.69 -23.52 4.10
N SER A 316 -5.80 -23.69 3.40
CA SER A 316 -5.98 -24.84 2.52
C SER A 316 -5.33 -24.56 1.17
N ARG A 317 -4.41 -25.44 0.77
CA ARG A 317 -3.66 -25.30 -0.47
C ARG A 317 -4.12 -26.32 -1.51
N ASN A 318 -5.17 -25.97 -2.23
CA ASN A 318 -5.69 -26.76 -3.35
C ASN A 318 -5.31 -26.21 -4.72
N ASP A 319 -4.31 -25.29 -4.79
CA ASP A 319 -3.87 -24.76 -6.06
C ASP A 319 -2.83 -25.69 -6.73
N PRO A 320 -3.17 -26.35 -7.86
CA PRO A 320 -2.27 -27.24 -8.56
C PRO A 320 -1.02 -26.56 -9.15
N LEU A 321 -1.03 -25.22 -9.31
CA LEU A 321 0.16 -24.46 -9.72
C LEU A 321 1.14 -24.24 -8.56
N SER A 322 0.72 -24.47 -7.34
CA SER A 322 1.53 -24.31 -6.16
C SER A 322 2.30 -25.59 -5.83
N THR A 323 3.28 -25.94 -6.65
CA THR A 323 4.15 -27.10 -6.44
C THR A 323 5.19 -26.91 -5.34
N ARG A 324 5.29 -25.71 -4.77
CA ARG A 324 6.33 -25.32 -3.81
C ARG A 324 6.43 -26.20 -2.57
N PHE A 325 5.33 -26.80 -2.12
CA PHE A 325 5.28 -27.60 -0.91
C PHE A 325 4.71 -29.02 -1.12
N GLY A 326 4.51 -29.44 -2.34
CA GLY A 326 4.34 -30.83 -2.74
C GLY A 326 3.02 -31.52 -2.38
N ALA A 327 2.16 -30.95 -1.55
CA ALA A 327 0.93 -31.60 -1.12
C ALA A 327 -0.31 -30.74 -1.42
N VAL A 328 -1.14 -31.22 -2.32
CA VAL A 328 -2.49 -30.67 -2.55
C VAL A 328 -3.35 -30.93 -1.31
N GLY A 329 -3.97 -29.87 -0.75
CA GLY A 329 -4.83 -30.01 0.42
C GLY A 329 -4.13 -29.99 1.78
N ALA A 330 -2.80 -29.80 1.84
CA ALA A 330 -2.09 -29.65 3.10
C ALA A 330 -2.35 -28.28 3.74
N ASN A 331 -2.57 -28.26 5.04
CA ASN A 331 -2.64 -27.03 5.80
C ASN A 331 -1.24 -26.43 5.95
N ILE A 332 -1.10 -25.14 5.65
CA ILE A 332 0.17 -24.44 5.75
C ILE A 332 0.11 -23.57 6.99
N THR A 333 0.95 -23.89 7.98
CA THR A 333 0.99 -23.20 9.27
C THR A 333 2.10 -22.15 9.37
N ASN A 334 3.04 -22.15 8.42
CA ASN A 334 4.23 -21.30 8.40
C ASN A 334 4.23 -20.28 7.26
N ARG A 335 3.05 -19.93 6.76
CA ARG A 335 2.88 -18.95 5.70
C ARG A 335 3.01 -17.54 6.24
N ILE A 336 3.71 -16.70 5.47
CA ILE A 336 3.85 -15.26 5.69
C ILE A 336 3.36 -14.56 4.42
N ASP A 337 2.38 -13.69 4.56
CA ASP A 337 1.86 -12.88 3.45
C ASP A 337 2.41 -11.46 3.56
N LEU A 338 3.05 -10.99 2.50
CA LEU A 338 3.58 -9.64 2.39
C LEU A 338 2.79 -8.88 1.33
N TRP A 339 2.01 -7.91 1.74
CA TRP A 339 1.26 -7.02 0.85
C TRP A 339 2.07 -5.78 0.56
N VAL A 340 2.26 -5.47 -0.71
CA VAL A 340 3.02 -4.31 -1.17
C VAL A 340 2.15 -3.42 -2.04
N ASN A 341 2.23 -2.12 -1.82
CA ASN A 341 1.68 -1.16 -2.77
C ASN A 341 2.70 -0.88 -3.87
N GLY A 342 2.27 -0.21 -4.90
CA GLY A 342 3.12 0.16 -6.02
C GLY A 342 2.76 -0.60 -7.30
N ILE A 343 2.95 0.10 -8.40
CA ILE A 343 2.67 -0.40 -9.74
C ILE A 343 3.86 -0.07 -10.63
N VAL A 344 4.54 -1.11 -11.10
CA VAL A 344 5.50 -1.02 -12.20
C VAL A 344 4.92 -1.80 -13.37
N ALA A 345 4.38 -1.06 -14.32
CA ALA A 345 3.72 -1.63 -15.49
C ALA A 345 4.74 -2.25 -16.45
N GLN A 346 4.58 -3.52 -16.76
CA GLN A 346 5.33 -4.21 -17.79
C GLN A 346 4.40 -4.84 -18.81
N THR A 347 4.86 -4.91 -20.06
CA THR A 347 4.09 -5.48 -21.17
C THR A 347 4.61 -6.87 -21.49
N ALA A 348 3.70 -7.83 -21.63
CA ALA A 348 4.00 -9.18 -22.08
C ALA A 348 3.13 -9.55 -23.29
N THR A 349 3.73 -10.28 -24.23
CA THR A 349 3.00 -10.91 -25.32
C THR A 349 3.05 -12.42 -25.13
N GLN A 350 1.86 -13.04 -25.09
CA GLN A 350 1.71 -14.47 -24.82
C GLN A 350 0.90 -15.13 -25.92
N ALA A 351 1.42 -16.26 -26.42
CA ALA A 351 0.64 -17.18 -27.23
C ALA A 351 -0.29 -17.99 -26.34
N CYS A 352 -1.56 -18.00 -26.66
CA CYS A 352 -2.61 -18.71 -25.93
C CYS A 352 -3.36 -19.65 -26.85
N VAL A 353 -3.98 -20.66 -26.27
CA VAL A 353 -4.94 -21.53 -26.96
C VAL A 353 -6.24 -21.48 -26.19
N PHE A 354 -7.33 -21.10 -26.87
CA PHE A 354 -8.64 -21.16 -26.24
C PHE A 354 -9.09 -22.61 -26.17
N THR A 355 -9.33 -23.11 -24.96
CA THR A 355 -9.76 -24.49 -24.72
C THR A 355 -10.96 -24.47 -23.76
N SER A 356 -12.09 -25.02 -24.20
CA SER A 356 -13.35 -25.02 -23.44
C SER A 356 -13.67 -26.37 -22.78
N THR A 357 -12.63 -27.10 -22.33
CA THR A 357 -12.82 -28.34 -21.56
C THR A 357 -13.35 -28.07 -20.16
N SER A 358 -13.92 -29.06 -19.51
CA SER A 358 -14.41 -28.96 -18.11
C SER A 358 -13.32 -28.49 -17.13
N ALA A 359 -12.06 -28.88 -17.36
CA ALA A 359 -10.92 -28.48 -16.53
C ALA A 359 -10.56 -26.98 -16.61
N MET A 360 -11.04 -26.27 -17.64
CA MET A 360 -10.81 -24.83 -17.84
C MET A 360 -12.05 -24.00 -17.57
N ARG A 361 -13.07 -24.57 -16.93
CA ARG A 361 -14.30 -23.87 -16.60
C ARG A 361 -14.39 -23.57 -15.12
N PHE A 362 -14.86 -22.37 -14.82
CA PHE A 362 -15.23 -22.02 -13.46
C PHE A 362 -16.38 -22.88 -12.96
N ASN A 363 -16.31 -23.26 -11.70
CA ASN A 363 -17.29 -24.14 -11.06
C ASN A 363 -17.60 -23.69 -9.63
N THR A 364 -18.51 -24.38 -8.97
CA THR A 364 -18.91 -24.13 -7.58
C THR A 364 -18.40 -25.18 -6.61
N THR A 365 -17.58 -26.13 -7.08
CA THR A 365 -17.05 -27.20 -6.25
C THR A 365 -16.10 -26.65 -5.20
N PRO A 366 -16.30 -26.92 -3.90
CA PRO A 366 -15.42 -26.47 -2.85
C PRO A 366 -13.98 -26.96 -3.07
N ASN A 367 -13.02 -26.08 -2.83
CA ASN A 367 -11.58 -26.33 -2.97
C ASN A 367 -11.09 -26.64 -4.40
N ASP A 368 -11.94 -26.50 -5.42
CA ASP A 368 -11.48 -26.59 -6.80
C ASP A 368 -10.60 -25.38 -7.16
N PRO A 369 -9.52 -25.57 -7.92
CA PRO A 369 -8.67 -24.47 -8.38
C PRO A 369 -9.42 -23.38 -9.15
N LEU A 370 -10.47 -23.72 -9.86
CA LEU A 370 -11.33 -22.79 -10.59
C LEU A 370 -12.71 -22.61 -9.93
N GLN A 371 -12.77 -22.71 -8.59
CA GLN A 371 -13.96 -22.33 -7.85
C GLN A 371 -14.23 -20.83 -8.05
N ALA A 372 -15.40 -20.48 -8.61
CA ALA A 372 -15.72 -19.12 -9.03
C ALA A 372 -15.61 -18.07 -7.90
N SER A 373 -15.99 -18.44 -6.66
CA SER A 373 -15.93 -17.56 -5.49
C SER A 373 -14.49 -17.15 -5.07
N ARG A 374 -13.47 -17.85 -5.57
CA ARG A 374 -12.06 -17.52 -5.33
C ARG A 374 -11.50 -16.47 -6.29
N TYR A 375 -12.28 -16.02 -7.25
CA TYR A 375 -11.85 -15.10 -8.30
C TYR A 375 -12.75 -13.88 -8.37
N ILE A 376 -12.18 -12.79 -8.87
CA ILE A 376 -12.87 -11.52 -9.07
C ILE A 376 -12.57 -10.98 -10.48
N LYS A 377 -13.60 -10.52 -11.16
CA LYS A 377 -13.49 -9.79 -12.44
C LYS A 377 -13.24 -8.30 -12.18
N LEU A 378 -12.86 -7.56 -13.21
CA LEU A 378 -12.67 -6.10 -13.09
C LEU A 378 -13.92 -5.36 -12.61
N ASN A 379 -15.11 -5.87 -12.90
CA ASN A 379 -16.38 -5.28 -12.44
C ASN A 379 -16.72 -5.60 -10.97
N GLY A 380 -15.80 -6.23 -10.23
CA GLY A 380 -15.99 -6.58 -8.82
C GLY A 380 -16.85 -7.82 -8.57
N SER A 381 -17.35 -8.50 -9.60
CA SER A 381 -18.16 -9.71 -9.45
C SER A 381 -17.32 -10.98 -9.67
N PRO A 382 -17.67 -12.12 -9.06
CA PRO A 382 -17.03 -13.39 -9.39
C PRO A 382 -17.39 -13.84 -10.81
N PRO A 383 -16.59 -14.71 -11.45
CA PRO A 383 -16.97 -15.42 -12.66
C PRO A 383 -18.24 -16.25 -12.46
N SER A 384 -18.97 -16.47 -13.53
CA SER A 384 -20.15 -17.35 -13.50
C SER A 384 -19.72 -18.81 -13.64
N ASN A 385 -20.57 -19.72 -13.14
CA ASN A 385 -20.37 -21.15 -13.37
C ASN A 385 -20.33 -21.45 -14.87
N ASN A 386 -19.38 -22.29 -15.28
CA ASN A 386 -19.07 -22.66 -16.68
C ASN A 386 -18.40 -21.56 -17.54
N ASP A 387 -18.17 -20.34 -17.07
CA ASP A 387 -17.29 -19.40 -17.78
C ASP A 387 -15.91 -20.03 -17.99
N VAL A 388 -15.27 -19.72 -19.12
CA VAL A 388 -14.02 -20.37 -19.52
C VAL A 388 -12.82 -19.52 -19.11
N PHE A 389 -11.89 -20.12 -18.38
CA PHE A 389 -10.64 -19.49 -17.95
C PHE A 389 -9.53 -19.71 -18.97
N VAL A 390 -8.86 -18.63 -19.36
CA VAL A 390 -7.62 -18.68 -20.15
C VAL A 390 -6.49 -18.08 -19.31
N PRO A 391 -5.51 -18.88 -18.88
CA PRO A 391 -4.45 -18.41 -17.99
C PRO A 391 -3.47 -17.48 -18.70
N LEU A 392 -3.03 -16.43 -17.99
CA LEU A 392 -1.93 -15.57 -18.37
C LEU A 392 -0.76 -15.77 -17.40
N ALA A 393 0.47 -15.66 -17.94
CA ALA A 393 1.68 -16.05 -17.22
C ALA A 393 2.07 -15.05 -16.12
N TYR A 394 1.73 -13.77 -16.30
CA TYR A 394 2.15 -12.70 -15.40
C TYR A 394 0.96 -11.91 -14.89
N GLY A 395 1.08 -11.42 -13.66
CA GLY A 395 0.09 -10.56 -13.02
C GLY A 395 0.60 -9.95 -11.72
N PRO A 396 -0.22 -9.11 -11.08
CA PRO A 396 -1.61 -8.72 -11.41
C PRO A 396 -1.74 -8.00 -12.75
N ILE A 397 -2.79 -8.32 -13.52
CA ILE A 397 -3.03 -7.73 -14.84
C ILE A 397 -3.57 -6.30 -14.65
N ILE A 398 -2.98 -5.34 -15.37
CA ILE A 398 -3.41 -3.94 -15.36
C ILE A 398 -4.39 -3.70 -16.51
N SER A 399 -4.03 -4.15 -17.73
CA SER A 399 -4.87 -3.94 -18.91
C SER A 399 -4.67 -5.03 -19.94
N VAL A 400 -5.73 -5.23 -20.74
CA VAL A 400 -5.75 -6.11 -21.90
C VAL A 400 -6.35 -5.34 -23.09
N PRO A 401 -6.18 -5.79 -24.33
CA PRO A 401 -6.82 -5.16 -25.49
C PRO A 401 -8.35 -5.05 -25.33
N ALA A 402 -8.94 -3.99 -25.85
CA ALA A 402 -10.38 -3.80 -25.86
C ALA A 402 -11.11 -4.85 -26.73
N SER A 403 -10.39 -5.45 -27.69
CA SER A 403 -10.89 -6.54 -28.51
C SER A 403 -9.78 -7.54 -28.85
N LEU A 404 -10.14 -8.80 -28.98
CA LEU A 404 -9.27 -9.90 -29.39
C LEU A 404 -9.82 -10.57 -30.64
N VAL A 405 -8.97 -10.86 -31.59
CA VAL A 405 -9.31 -11.67 -32.76
C VAL A 405 -8.87 -13.11 -32.48
N ILE A 406 -9.82 -14.03 -32.41
CA ILE A 406 -9.57 -15.46 -32.18
C ILE A 406 -10.21 -16.24 -33.33
N GLY A 407 -9.40 -16.84 -34.19
CA GLY A 407 -9.87 -17.40 -35.44
C GLY A 407 -10.39 -16.30 -36.39
N ALA A 408 -11.62 -16.44 -36.88
CA ALA A 408 -12.28 -15.46 -37.74
C ALA A 408 -13.15 -14.43 -37.00
N ASN A 409 -13.26 -14.54 -35.67
CA ASN A 409 -14.20 -13.74 -34.87
C ASN A 409 -13.48 -12.72 -34.00
N THR A 410 -14.14 -11.59 -33.77
CA THR A 410 -13.68 -10.54 -32.84
C THR A 410 -14.46 -10.62 -31.53
N PHE A 411 -13.77 -10.67 -30.42
CA PHE A 411 -14.30 -10.72 -29.07
C PHE A 411 -13.99 -9.39 -28.37
N VAL A 412 -14.96 -8.81 -27.66
CA VAL A 412 -14.88 -7.47 -27.07
C VAL A 412 -14.85 -7.60 -25.55
N LEU A 413 -13.94 -6.84 -24.91
CA LEU A 413 -13.81 -6.74 -23.46
C LEU A 413 -15.12 -6.23 -22.82
N GLY A 414 -15.51 -6.81 -21.71
CA GLY A 414 -16.74 -6.48 -21.00
C GLY A 414 -18.00 -7.13 -21.59
N THR A 415 -17.96 -7.56 -22.86
CA THR A 415 -19.11 -8.21 -23.54
C THR A 415 -18.90 -9.71 -23.71
N HIS A 416 -17.74 -10.13 -24.17
CA HIS A 416 -17.41 -11.52 -24.47
C HIS A 416 -16.38 -12.10 -23.50
N TYR A 417 -15.48 -11.26 -22.99
CA TYR A 417 -14.46 -11.65 -22.03
C TYR A 417 -14.15 -10.52 -21.05
N ASP A 418 -13.51 -10.86 -19.95
CA ASP A 418 -13.00 -9.90 -18.95
C ASP A 418 -11.69 -10.40 -18.38
N ILE A 419 -10.99 -9.52 -17.65
CA ILE A 419 -9.86 -9.88 -16.81
C ILE A 419 -10.37 -10.53 -15.54
N VAL A 420 -9.71 -11.58 -15.11
CA VAL A 420 -10.02 -12.24 -13.85
C VAL A 420 -8.74 -12.47 -13.04
N HIS A 421 -8.81 -12.15 -11.74
CA HIS A 421 -7.75 -12.38 -10.77
C HIS A 421 -8.22 -13.33 -9.68
N GLN A 422 -7.34 -14.19 -9.24
CA GLN A 422 -7.56 -14.94 -8.00
C GLN A 422 -7.62 -13.94 -6.82
N ASN A 423 -8.64 -14.04 -5.97
CA ASN A 423 -8.94 -13.05 -4.91
C ASN A 423 -8.96 -13.64 -3.50
N ASP A 424 -8.64 -14.91 -3.35
CA ASP A 424 -8.51 -15.56 -2.04
C ASP A 424 -7.14 -15.29 -1.39
N ALA A 425 -6.81 -16.04 -0.34
CA ALA A 425 -5.54 -15.94 0.37
C ALA A 425 -4.30 -16.14 -0.51
N PHE A 426 -4.45 -16.68 -1.72
CA PHE A 426 -3.37 -16.89 -2.69
C PHE A 426 -3.38 -15.85 -3.82
N GLY A 427 -4.32 -14.88 -3.78
CA GLY A 427 -4.50 -13.88 -4.83
C GLY A 427 -3.40 -12.83 -4.87
N TYR A 428 -3.30 -12.14 -6.00
CA TYR A 428 -2.45 -10.96 -6.23
C TYR A 428 -0.94 -11.16 -6.08
N GLY A 429 -0.46 -12.39 -5.98
CA GLY A 429 0.98 -12.73 -5.88
C GLY A 429 1.54 -13.38 -7.14
N PRO A 430 2.85 -13.61 -7.21
CA PRO A 430 3.49 -14.20 -8.40
C PRO A 430 3.07 -15.64 -8.65
N THR A 431 2.56 -16.34 -7.65
CA THR A 431 2.03 -17.71 -7.77
C THR A 431 0.51 -17.76 -7.97
N SER A 432 -0.15 -16.60 -8.02
CA SER A 432 -1.58 -16.49 -8.20
C SER A 432 -1.97 -16.77 -9.65
N ARG A 433 -3.23 -17.11 -9.83
CA ARG A 433 -3.79 -17.29 -11.16
C ARG A 433 -4.36 -15.98 -11.67
N TYR A 434 -3.91 -15.61 -12.84
CA TYR A 434 -4.39 -14.46 -13.60
C TYR A 434 -4.82 -14.94 -14.97
N GLY A 435 -5.79 -14.30 -15.56
CA GLY A 435 -6.18 -14.65 -16.92
C GLY A 435 -7.36 -13.88 -17.43
N LEU A 436 -7.85 -14.39 -18.53
CA LEU A 436 -9.11 -13.97 -19.15
C LEU A 436 -10.21 -14.94 -18.73
N VAL A 437 -11.39 -14.40 -18.52
CA VAL A 437 -12.63 -15.16 -18.40
C VAL A 437 -13.50 -14.89 -19.60
N PHE A 438 -13.86 -15.94 -20.36
CA PHE A 438 -14.80 -15.84 -21.47
C PHE A 438 -16.18 -16.25 -20.99
N TYR A 439 -17.18 -15.43 -21.27
CA TYR A 439 -18.54 -15.63 -20.79
C TYR A 439 -19.27 -16.71 -21.58
N VAL A 440 -19.78 -17.71 -20.89
CA VAL A 440 -20.59 -18.78 -21.51
C VAL A 440 -21.92 -18.26 -22.07
N ALA A 441 -22.43 -17.17 -21.48
CA ALA A 441 -23.63 -16.50 -21.96
C ALA A 441 -23.45 -15.74 -23.29
N GLY A 442 -22.17 -15.51 -23.68
CA GLY A 442 -21.79 -14.89 -24.95
C GLY A 442 -21.36 -15.93 -25.99
N SER A 443 -20.91 -15.43 -27.14
CA SER A 443 -20.26 -16.30 -28.13
C SER A 443 -18.88 -16.69 -27.62
N LEU A 444 -18.61 -17.99 -27.51
CA LEU A 444 -17.28 -18.50 -27.17
C LEU A 444 -16.44 -18.69 -28.44
N PRO A 445 -15.11 -18.52 -28.38
CA PRO A 445 -14.23 -18.99 -29.44
C PRO A 445 -14.35 -20.49 -29.70
N VAL A 446 -14.00 -20.93 -30.89
CA VAL A 446 -13.93 -22.37 -31.18
C VAL A 446 -12.81 -22.98 -30.33
N SER A 447 -13.11 -24.10 -29.67
CA SER A 447 -12.11 -24.80 -28.83
C SER A 447 -10.90 -25.22 -29.65
N ASN A 448 -9.73 -25.17 -29.04
CA ASN A 448 -8.41 -25.42 -29.66
C ASN A 448 -7.97 -24.36 -30.70
N THR A 449 -8.54 -23.15 -30.67
CA THR A 449 -8.09 -22.04 -31.50
C THR A 449 -6.95 -21.29 -30.83
N ALA A 450 -5.81 -21.19 -31.52
CA ALA A 450 -4.66 -20.40 -31.08
C ALA A 450 -4.87 -18.90 -31.32
N PHE A 451 -4.39 -18.08 -30.41
CA PHE A 451 -4.34 -16.63 -30.55
C PHE A 451 -3.14 -16.06 -29.77
N SER A 452 -2.82 -14.81 -30.02
CA SER A 452 -1.81 -14.08 -29.25
C SER A 452 -2.44 -12.89 -28.56
N ILE A 453 -2.00 -12.63 -27.33
CA ILE A 453 -2.44 -11.47 -26.55
C ILE A 453 -1.24 -10.69 -26.05
N THR A 454 -1.27 -9.37 -26.21
CA THR A 454 -0.35 -8.44 -25.58
C THR A 454 -1.09 -7.73 -24.45
N TYR A 455 -0.56 -7.82 -23.22
CA TYR A 455 -1.19 -7.27 -22.03
C TYR A 455 -0.18 -6.61 -21.11
N THR A 456 -0.66 -5.73 -20.25
CA THR A 456 0.16 -5.04 -19.24
C THR A 456 -0.12 -5.61 -17.87
N TYR A 457 0.92 -5.82 -17.09
CA TYR A 457 0.82 -6.37 -15.73
C TYR A 457 1.71 -5.61 -14.75
N ASN A 458 1.42 -5.73 -13.46
CA ASN A 458 2.25 -5.19 -12.39
C ASN A 458 3.36 -6.18 -12.01
N SER A 459 4.61 -5.80 -12.21
CA SER A 459 5.76 -6.66 -11.92
C SER A 459 6.24 -6.58 -10.46
N VAL A 460 5.74 -5.63 -9.65
CA VAL A 460 6.21 -5.38 -8.29
C VAL A 460 6.14 -6.62 -7.38
N PRO A 461 5.03 -7.37 -7.31
CA PRO A 461 4.96 -8.54 -6.43
C PRO A 461 6.02 -9.59 -6.77
N ALA A 462 6.25 -9.84 -8.07
CA ALA A 462 7.26 -10.79 -8.52
C ALA A 462 8.69 -10.31 -8.22
N SER A 463 8.97 -9.03 -8.42
CA SER A 463 10.28 -8.43 -8.13
C SER A 463 10.60 -8.49 -6.64
N VAL A 464 9.64 -8.15 -5.77
CA VAL A 464 9.81 -8.23 -4.31
C VAL A 464 9.96 -9.68 -3.85
N GLN A 465 9.16 -10.61 -4.39
CA GLN A 465 9.28 -12.04 -4.11
C GLN A 465 10.67 -12.56 -4.43
N ASN A 466 11.19 -12.24 -5.61
CA ASN A 466 12.51 -12.67 -6.06
C ASN A 466 13.62 -12.06 -5.20
N ALA A 467 13.52 -10.79 -4.82
CA ALA A 467 14.49 -10.14 -3.93
C ALA A 467 14.58 -10.84 -2.57
N ILE A 468 13.43 -11.19 -1.98
CA ILE A 468 13.38 -11.88 -0.70
C ILE A 468 13.90 -13.32 -0.84
N GLU A 469 13.47 -14.04 -1.87
CA GLU A 469 13.83 -15.45 -2.04
C GLU A 469 15.30 -15.69 -2.37
N SER A 470 15.92 -14.77 -3.10
CA SER A 470 17.32 -14.92 -3.51
C SER A 470 18.31 -14.79 -2.35
N GLN A 471 17.95 -14.09 -1.27
CA GLN A 471 18.92 -13.73 -0.24
C GLN A 471 18.45 -13.95 1.22
N TRP A 472 17.15 -13.83 1.51
CA TRP A 472 16.68 -13.62 2.88
C TRP A 472 15.57 -14.56 3.34
N ARG A 473 15.18 -15.51 2.53
CA ARG A 473 14.15 -16.46 2.90
C ARG A 473 14.61 -17.38 4.03
N LEU A 474 13.85 -17.43 5.11
CA LEU A 474 14.05 -18.45 6.13
C LEU A 474 13.66 -19.82 5.61
N LEU A 475 14.50 -20.82 5.88
CA LEU A 475 14.18 -22.21 5.61
C LEU A 475 12.92 -22.62 6.38
N GLY A 476 11.99 -23.25 5.68
CA GLY A 476 10.74 -23.73 6.26
C GLY A 476 9.61 -22.70 6.35
N THR A 477 9.79 -21.47 5.87
CA THR A 477 8.70 -20.49 5.74
C THR A 477 8.18 -20.42 4.30
N ASP A 478 6.86 -20.25 4.16
CA ASP A 478 6.21 -19.94 2.88
C ASP A 478 5.94 -18.44 2.82
N MET A 479 6.86 -17.70 2.21
CA MET A 479 6.69 -16.27 1.97
C MET A 479 5.94 -16.06 0.66
N GLN A 480 4.81 -15.34 0.70
CA GLN A 480 4.03 -14.97 -0.46
C GLN A 480 3.91 -13.46 -0.53
N VAL A 481 4.40 -12.86 -1.62
CA VAL A 481 4.26 -11.43 -1.86
C VAL A 481 3.02 -11.16 -2.71
N HIS A 482 2.19 -10.23 -2.30
CA HIS A 482 0.95 -9.86 -2.97
C HIS A 482 0.95 -8.38 -3.34
N GLY A 483 0.43 -8.06 -4.51
CA GLY A 483 0.08 -6.68 -4.86
C GLY A 483 -1.13 -6.22 -4.06
N GLY A 484 -1.05 -5.06 -3.43
CA GLY A 484 -2.16 -4.50 -2.67
C GLY A 484 -3.39 -4.25 -3.53
N LYS A 485 -4.57 -4.47 -2.96
CA LYS A 485 -5.85 -4.20 -3.61
C LYS A 485 -6.17 -2.72 -3.51
N ILE A 486 -6.26 -2.05 -4.64
CA ILE A 486 -6.60 -0.63 -4.70
C ILE A 486 -8.09 -0.48 -4.52
N VAL A 487 -8.49 0.37 -3.57
CA VAL A 487 -9.88 0.76 -3.35
C VAL A 487 -10.01 2.26 -3.58
N GLN A 488 -10.89 2.63 -4.49
CA GLN A 488 -11.10 4.02 -4.87
C GLN A 488 -12.52 4.46 -4.51
N TYR A 489 -12.62 5.61 -3.84
CA TYR A 489 -13.89 6.24 -3.53
C TYR A 489 -13.96 7.62 -4.17
N ARG A 490 -15.05 7.89 -4.90
CA ARG A 490 -15.39 9.23 -5.36
C ARG A 490 -16.24 9.92 -4.31
N TYR A 491 -15.88 11.15 -3.99
CA TYR A 491 -16.60 11.97 -3.01
C TYR A 491 -17.40 13.04 -3.70
N HIS A 492 -18.60 13.27 -3.19
CA HIS A 492 -19.48 14.34 -3.64
C HIS A 492 -19.58 15.38 -2.52
N LEU A 493 -19.12 16.61 -2.80
CA LEU A 493 -18.93 17.65 -1.83
C LEU A 493 -19.76 18.89 -2.19
N ALA A 494 -20.37 19.53 -1.20
CA ALA A 494 -20.88 20.89 -1.28
C ALA A 494 -19.89 21.80 -0.56
N ILE A 495 -19.39 22.82 -1.26
CA ILE A 495 -18.43 23.78 -0.72
C ILE A 495 -18.97 25.20 -0.85
N VAL A 496 -18.86 25.97 0.22
CA VAL A 496 -19.02 27.43 0.21
C VAL A 496 -17.64 28.03 0.04
N PHE A 497 -17.45 28.74 -1.07
CA PHE A 497 -16.18 29.39 -1.37
C PHE A 497 -16.12 30.79 -0.78
N ASP A 498 -14.97 31.16 -0.24
CA ASP A 498 -14.67 32.54 0.10
C ASP A 498 -14.58 33.35 -1.20
N ARG A 499 -15.26 34.51 -1.22
CA ARG A 499 -15.37 35.38 -2.41
C ARG A 499 -14.04 36.00 -2.85
N THR A 500 -13.04 36.00 -1.99
CA THR A 500 -11.71 36.55 -2.28
C THR A 500 -10.82 35.55 -3.07
N TYR A 501 -11.25 34.31 -3.20
CA TYR A 501 -10.49 33.25 -3.90
C TYR A 501 -11.20 32.82 -5.18
N ASP A 502 -10.41 32.43 -6.17
CA ASP A 502 -10.93 31.82 -7.39
C ASP A 502 -11.42 30.40 -7.13
N GLN A 503 -12.67 30.10 -7.50
CA GLN A 503 -13.30 28.81 -7.23
C GLN A 503 -12.59 27.63 -7.88
N SER A 504 -12.03 27.82 -9.08
CA SER A 504 -11.34 26.73 -9.79
C SER A 504 -10.03 26.37 -9.09
N THR A 505 -9.32 27.38 -8.61
CA THR A 505 -8.07 27.20 -7.82
C THR A 505 -8.37 26.51 -6.49
N VAL A 506 -9.40 26.93 -5.75
CA VAL A 506 -9.77 26.28 -4.49
C VAL A 506 -10.21 24.83 -4.72
N THR A 507 -10.99 24.57 -5.76
CA THR A 507 -11.40 23.20 -6.15
C THR A 507 -10.18 22.31 -6.42
N THR A 508 -9.20 22.81 -7.14
CA THR A 508 -7.95 22.09 -7.43
C THR A 508 -7.17 21.83 -6.14
N ASN A 509 -7.07 22.82 -5.26
CA ASN A 509 -6.37 22.68 -3.98
C ASN A 509 -7.05 21.68 -3.05
N VAL A 510 -8.38 21.65 -3.00
CA VAL A 510 -9.15 20.64 -2.25
C VAL A 510 -8.85 19.23 -2.78
N ASN A 511 -8.89 19.03 -4.11
CA ASN A 511 -8.55 17.75 -4.70
C ASN A 511 -7.10 17.34 -4.37
N THR A 512 -6.16 18.26 -4.43
CA THR A 512 -4.75 18.01 -4.11
C THR A 512 -4.57 17.64 -2.64
N ALA A 513 -5.22 18.35 -1.73
CA ALA A 513 -5.17 18.08 -0.29
C ALA A 513 -5.78 16.71 0.05
N LEU A 514 -6.94 16.39 -0.53
CA LEU A 514 -7.57 15.08 -0.37
C LEU A 514 -6.73 13.95 -0.98
N ALA A 515 -6.13 14.17 -2.14
CA ALA A 515 -5.24 13.20 -2.76
C ALA A 515 -4.01 12.93 -1.88
N ALA A 516 -3.38 13.97 -1.34
CA ALA A 516 -2.24 13.83 -0.44
C ALA A 516 -2.61 13.06 0.83
N PHE A 517 -3.74 13.37 1.44
CA PHE A 517 -4.22 12.69 2.64
C PHE A 517 -4.57 11.22 2.37
N ILE A 518 -5.44 10.96 1.39
CA ILE A 518 -5.96 9.61 1.12
C ILE A 518 -4.85 8.67 0.59
N ASN A 519 -4.01 9.15 -0.32
CA ASN A 519 -2.90 8.36 -0.85
C ASN A 519 -1.78 8.15 0.19
N GLY A 520 -1.74 8.96 1.26
CA GLY A 520 -0.86 8.77 2.41
C GLY A 520 -1.35 7.70 3.39
N LEU A 521 -2.62 7.32 3.35
CA LEU A 521 -3.14 6.22 4.14
C LEU A 521 -2.57 4.89 3.61
N GLY A 522 -2.29 3.97 4.52
CA GLY A 522 -1.70 2.68 4.20
C GLY A 522 -2.69 1.53 4.24
N PHE A 523 -2.13 0.32 4.22
CA PHE A 523 -2.86 -0.89 4.55
C PHE A 523 -3.37 -0.83 6.00
N ASN A 524 -4.46 -1.53 6.28
CA ASN A 524 -5.05 -1.62 7.61
C ASN A 524 -5.28 -0.26 8.27
N SER A 525 -5.68 0.73 7.47
CA SER A 525 -5.95 2.10 7.90
C SER A 525 -7.45 2.39 7.96
N ALA A 526 -7.79 3.47 8.64
CA ALA A 526 -9.15 4.01 8.66
C ALA A 526 -9.19 5.36 7.94
N MET A 527 -10.21 5.57 7.14
CA MET A 527 -10.52 6.84 6.51
C MET A 527 -11.81 7.37 7.15
N GLN A 528 -11.65 8.30 8.07
CA GLN A 528 -12.78 8.86 8.82
C GLN A 528 -13.35 10.09 8.08
N VAL A 529 -14.66 10.22 8.10
CA VAL A 529 -15.38 11.36 7.50
C VAL A 529 -14.97 12.68 8.13
N SER A 530 -14.70 12.68 9.44
CA SER A 530 -14.21 13.85 10.18
C SER A 530 -12.87 14.35 9.67
N ASP A 531 -11.94 13.44 9.40
CA ASP A 531 -10.58 13.77 8.94
C ASP A 531 -10.61 14.35 7.52
N LEU A 532 -11.43 13.75 6.65
CA LEU A 532 -11.66 14.27 5.30
C LEU A 532 -12.22 15.70 5.33
N LEU A 533 -13.20 15.98 6.18
CA LEU A 533 -13.75 17.33 6.34
C LEU A 533 -12.72 18.29 6.90
N GLN A 534 -11.90 17.87 7.85
CA GLN A 534 -10.82 18.69 8.40
C GLN A 534 -9.80 19.06 7.33
N VAL A 535 -9.39 18.09 6.49
CA VAL A 535 -8.48 18.34 5.36
C VAL A 535 -9.07 19.38 4.41
N ILE A 536 -10.36 19.27 4.08
CA ILE A 536 -11.05 20.21 3.19
C ILE A 536 -11.12 21.62 3.81
N HIS A 537 -11.49 21.73 5.08
CA HIS A 537 -11.59 23.02 5.77
C HIS A 537 -10.26 23.74 5.94
N ASN A 538 -9.15 23.00 5.97
CA ASN A 538 -7.81 23.59 6.04
C ASN A 538 -7.33 24.19 4.71
N VAL A 539 -8.06 23.99 3.61
CA VAL A 539 -7.70 24.57 2.31
C VAL A 539 -8.08 26.06 2.28
N PRO A 540 -7.13 26.97 2.01
CA PRO A 540 -7.45 28.40 1.88
C PRO A 540 -8.51 28.66 0.81
N GLY A 541 -9.52 29.46 1.15
CA GLY A 541 -10.64 29.76 0.27
C GLY A 541 -11.87 28.86 0.45
N VAL A 542 -11.82 27.86 1.32
CA VAL A 542 -12.99 27.10 1.78
C VAL A 542 -13.57 27.78 3.01
N ASP A 543 -14.77 28.32 2.89
CA ASP A 543 -15.51 28.93 4.02
C ASP A 543 -16.28 27.85 4.80
N ASN A 544 -16.91 26.91 4.10
CA ASN A 544 -17.57 25.75 4.71
C ASN A 544 -17.65 24.58 3.72
N ALA A 545 -17.70 23.36 4.23
CA ALA A 545 -17.78 22.14 3.43
C ALA A 545 -18.62 21.06 4.09
N ARG A 546 -19.36 20.30 3.30
CA ARG A 546 -20.04 19.07 3.72
C ARG A 546 -20.11 18.06 2.59
N PHE A 547 -20.34 16.83 2.93
CA PHE A 547 -20.68 15.82 1.94
C PHE A 547 -22.11 16.04 1.43
N LEU A 548 -22.31 15.82 0.14
CA LEU A 548 -23.63 15.73 -0.46
C LEU A 548 -24.31 14.44 0.02
N ASN A 549 -25.62 14.43 -0.04
CA ASN A 549 -26.43 13.24 0.12
C ASN A 549 -27.43 13.15 -1.05
N ASN A 550 -28.12 12.04 -1.22
CA ASN A 550 -29.04 11.84 -2.32
C ASN A 550 -30.26 12.79 -2.30
N THR A 551 -30.51 13.50 -1.20
CA THR A 551 -31.55 14.54 -1.11
C THR A 551 -31.12 15.88 -1.68
N ASP A 552 -29.81 16.13 -1.86
CA ASP A 552 -29.28 17.38 -2.40
C ASP A 552 -29.45 17.51 -3.92
N ASP A 553 -29.37 16.40 -4.67
CA ASP A 553 -29.51 16.40 -6.12
C ASP A 553 -30.34 15.23 -6.69
N GLY A 554 -30.84 14.37 -5.82
CA GLY A 554 -31.72 13.24 -6.18
C GLY A 554 -31.04 12.07 -6.88
N THR A 555 -29.72 12.15 -7.15
CA THR A 555 -29.04 11.18 -8.03
C THR A 555 -27.74 10.62 -7.47
N HIS A 556 -27.05 11.34 -6.56
CA HIS A 556 -25.70 10.93 -6.14
C HIS A 556 -25.64 10.68 -4.64
N TYR A 557 -24.87 9.66 -4.28
CA TYR A 557 -24.51 9.36 -2.90
C TYR A 557 -23.31 10.22 -2.47
N ALA A 558 -23.15 10.45 -1.18
CA ALA A 558 -22.00 11.19 -0.63
C ALA A 558 -20.65 10.54 -1.02
N MET A 559 -20.64 9.23 -1.13
CA MET A 559 -19.50 8.43 -1.54
C MET A 559 -19.95 7.36 -2.54
N GLU A 560 -19.13 7.14 -3.56
CA GLU A 560 -19.28 6.06 -4.53
C GLU A 560 -17.97 5.28 -4.62
N ILE A 561 -18.03 3.96 -4.57
CA ILE A 561 -16.88 3.12 -4.87
C ILE A 561 -16.68 3.07 -6.39
N ILE A 562 -15.44 3.23 -6.82
CA ILE A 562 -15.05 3.04 -8.21
C ILE A 562 -14.45 1.64 -8.35
N LEU A 563 -15.09 0.81 -9.14
CA LEU A 563 -14.59 -0.52 -9.44
C LEU A 563 -13.43 -0.44 -10.46
N PRO A 564 -12.56 -1.46 -10.52
CA PRO A 564 -11.47 -1.50 -11.51
C PRO A 564 -11.93 -1.37 -12.97
N SER A 565 -13.19 -1.72 -13.28
CA SER A 565 -13.82 -1.49 -14.59
C SER A 565 -14.16 -0.01 -14.88
N GLY A 566 -13.98 0.90 -13.91
CA GLY A 566 -14.44 2.28 -14.00
C GLY A 566 -15.93 2.49 -13.69
N ALA A 567 -16.69 1.42 -13.51
CA ALA A 567 -18.08 1.52 -13.07
C ALA A 567 -18.16 2.03 -11.62
N THR A 568 -19.18 2.82 -11.31
CA THR A 568 -19.44 3.30 -9.96
C THR A 568 -20.50 2.47 -9.26
N GLY A 569 -20.27 2.16 -7.99
CA GLY A 569 -21.23 1.52 -7.09
C GLY A 569 -21.56 2.43 -5.93
N ALA A 570 -22.82 2.48 -5.50
CA ALA A 570 -23.18 3.22 -4.31
C ALA A 570 -22.53 2.58 -3.07
N VAL A 571 -21.91 3.39 -2.20
CA VAL A 571 -21.54 2.93 -0.88
C VAL A 571 -22.80 2.89 -0.02
N ALA A 572 -23.17 1.71 0.42
CA ALA A 572 -24.42 1.48 1.15
C ALA A 572 -24.35 2.14 2.54
N SER A 573 -24.78 3.38 2.63
CA SER A 573 -25.19 3.98 3.89
C SER A 573 -26.70 4.24 3.89
N SER A 574 -27.36 4.06 5.01
CA SER A 574 -28.76 4.46 5.13
C SER A 574 -28.89 5.97 4.91
N GLY A 575 -29.60 6.38 3.86
CA GLY A 575 -29.82 7.78 3.52
C GLY A 575 -28.73 8.44 2.70
N GLY A 576 -27.82 7.69 2.05
CA GLY A 576 -26.80 8.24 1.13
C GLY A 576 -25.70 9.08 1.79
N ARG A 577 -25.52 8.98 3.11
CA ARG A 577 -24.51 9.74 3.86
C ARG A 577 -23.11 9.13 3.69
N ALA A 578 -22.09 9.99 3.84
CA ALA A 578 -20.72 9.52 3.96
C ALA A 578 -20.53 8.69 5.23
N ILE A 579 -19.74 7.65 5.15
CA ILE A 579 -19.41 6.72 6.25
C ILE A 579 -17.90 6.61 6.42
N ASP A 580 -17.47 6.26 7.61
CA ASP A 580 -16.09 5.87 7.87
C ASP A 580 -15.80 4.55 7.17
N VAL A 581 -14.64 4.45 6.53
CA VAL A 581 -14.20 3.28 5.79
C VAL A 581 -12.94 2.71 6.44
N TYR A 582 -12.95 1.41 6.65
CA TYR A 582 -11.81 0.67 7.17
C TYR A 582 -11.23 -0.20 6.06
N PHE A 583 -9.93 -0.08 5.83
CA PHE A 583 -9.21 -0.89 4.86
C PHE A 583 -8.63 -2.12 5.56
N ASP A 584 -8.76 -3.27 4.93
CA ASP A 584 -8.22 -4.52 5.45
C ASP A 584 -6.69 -4.60 5.25
N ASP A 585 -6.11 -5.70 5.71
CA ASP A 585 -4.67 -5.96 5.62
C ASP A 585 -4.14 -6.04 4.17
N ALA A 586 -5.02 -6.24 3.20
CA ALA A 586 -4.69 -6.42 1.78
C ALA A 586 -5.03 -5.20 0.94
N SER A 587 -5.80 -4.25 1.48
CA SER A 587 -6.37 -3.12 0.74
C SER A 587 -5.79 -1.79 1.20
N TYR A 588 -5.63 -0.88 0.27
CA TYR A 588 -5.25 0.50 0.56
C TYR A 588 -6.04 1.47 -0.33
N PRO A 589 -6.32 2.69 0.16
CA PRO A 589 -7.07 3.68 -0.61
C PRO A 589 -6.20 4.35 -1.66
N LEU A 590 -6.84 4.72 -2.76
CA LEU A 590 -6.29 5.61 -3.76
C LEU A 590 -7.34 6.65 -4.12
N PHE A 591 -6.96 7.91 -4.11
CA PHE A 591 -7.87 9.02 -4.43
C PHE A 591 -8.08 9.15 -5.94
N PRO A 592 -9.30 8.97 -6.46
CA PRO A 592 -9.56 9.10 -7.89
C PRO A 592 -9.94 10.54 -8.29
N SER A 593 -10.95 11.11 -7.64
CA SER A 593 -11.48 12.45 -7.91
C SER A 593 -12.61 12.79 -6.94
N THR A 594 -12.99 14.07 -6.93
CA THR A 594 -14.23 14.54 -6.28
C THR A 594 -15.18 15.16 -7.29
N ARG A 595 -16.46 15.20 -6.93
CA ARG A 595 -17.46 16.10 -7.54
C ARG A 595 -17.78 17.20 -6.53
N ILE A 596 -17.49 18.45 -6.89
CA ILE A 596 -17.70 19.59 -6.03
C ILE A 596 -18.84 20.44 -6.59
N ILE A 597 -19.81 20.77 -5.75
CA ILE A 597 -20.91 21.70 -6.05
C ILE A 597 -20.72 22.94 -5.20
N ALA A 598 -20.65 24.11 -5.86
CA ALA A 598 -20.62 25.39 -5.17
C ALA A 598 -22.00 25.69 -4.57
N LYS A 599 -22.04 26.02 -3.29
CA LYS A 599 -23.26 26.43 -2.58
C LYS A 599 -23.12 27.87 -2.04
N ALA A 600 -24.19 28.61 -2.06
CA ALA A 600 -24.24 29.90 -1.38
C ALA A 600 -24.36 29.70 0.14
N ARG A 601 -23.77 30.59 0.93
CA ARG A 601 -23.73 30.51 2.40
C ARG A 601 -25.12 30.39 3.04
N ASN A 602 -26.11 31.12 2.50
CA ASN A 602 -27.49 31.08 2.97
C ASN A 602 -28.27 29.80 2.60
N ASN A 603 -27.78 29.04 1.64
CA ASN A 603 -28.39 27.77 1.15
C ASN A 603 -27.57 26.53 1.47
N PHE A 604 -26.54 26.66 2.33
CA PHE A 604 -25.62 25.58 2.59
C PHE A 604 -26.26 24.40 3.33
N GLY A 605 -27.20 24.64 4.21
CA GLY A 605 -27.90 23.63 4.99
C GLY A 605 -29.21 23.11 4.37
N THR A 606 -29.67 23.68 3.26
CA THR A 606 -30.89 23.25 2.57
C THR A 606 -30.57 22.26 1.45
N PRO A 607 -31.41 21.22 1.28
CA PRO A 607 -31.27 20.24 0.19
C PRO A 607 -31.28 20.89 -1.19
#